data_a779d11820228a607f196a65e632fd33
#
_entry.id   a779d11820228a607f196a65e632fd33
#
_cell.length_a   1.000
_cell.length_b   1.000
_cell.length_c   1.000
_cell.angle_alpha   90.00
_cell.angle_beta   90.00
_cell.angle_gamma   90.00
#
_symmetry.space_group_name_H-M   'P 1'
#
loop_
_entity.id
_entity.type
_entity.pdbx_description
1 polymer ?
#
loop_
_entity_poly.entity_id
_entity_poly.type
_entity_poly.pdbx_seq_one_letter_code
_entity_poly.pdbx_strand_id
1 'polypeptide(L)'
;GSKSVPFKNIRPILGKPLISYTIKESLKSKLIDDYIVSTDSVKIANIAKKFGAKVPFLRPKNISKDNSTSVDSLKHAVNFMEKEKGFKYDFIVEIMCTNPLKISKDIDSCITKLKKTKSDSIIAVHQLFDHHPRRIKKIVNDKIVDFCLKEKLETRRQDLLPVAYIRSGSIYALKRDHLMMQNMRYGSRNSRPYILPPNRAINIDTEIDVLVAENLL
;
A
#
# COMPACT_ATOMS: atom_id res chain seq x y z
N GLY A 1 -13.03 8.92 -3.05
CA GLY A 1 -12.67 8.60 -4.44
C GLY A 1 -11.38 9.29 -4.85
N SER A 2 -10.68 8.75 -5.84
CA SER A 2 -9.44 9.36 -6.37
C SER A 2 -9.78 10.64 -7.13
N LYS A 3 -9.21 11.78 -6.73
CA LYS A 3 -9.46 13.09 -7.38
C LYS A 3 -8.62 13.29 -8.65
N SER A 4 -7.40 12.75 -8.68
CA SER A 4 -6.44 12.94 -9.78
C SER A 4 -6.61 11.93 -10.93
N VAL A 5 -7.04 10.69 -10.63
CA VAL A 5 -7.32 9.66 -11.63
C VAL A 5 -8.74 9.13 -11.39
N PRO A 6 -9.75 9.54 -12.20
CA PRO A 6 -11.13 9.11 -12.02
C PRO A 6 -11.27 7.60 -12.07
N PHE A 7 -12.06 7.04 -11.14
CA PHE A 7 -12.29 5.59 -11.03
C PHE A 7 -11.01 4.74 -11.01
N LYS A 8 -9.92 5.28 -10.48
CA LYS A 8 -8.56 4.71 -10.49
C LYS A 8 -8.53 3.18 -10.31
N ASN A 9 -9.22 2.66 -9.29
CA ASN A 9 -9.15 1.24 -8.94
C ASN A 9 -9.71 0.29 -10.03
N ILE A 10 -10.57 0.78 -10.91
CA ILE A 10 -11.17 0.01 -11.99
C ILE A 10 -10.82 0.56 -13.38
N ARG A 11 -9.92 1.54 -13.44
CA ARG A 11 -9.38 2.05 -14.70
C ARG A 11 -8.68 0.91 -15.44
N PRO A 12 -8.92 0.76 -16.75
CA PRO A 12 -8.19 -0.20 -17.58
C PRO A 12 -6.69 0.16 -17.64
N ILE A 13 -5.84 -0.81 -17.36
CA ILE A 13 -4.39 -0.81 -17.58
C ILE A 13 -4.11 -2.03 -18.46
N LEU A 14 -3.56 -1.83 -19.65
CA LEU A 14 -3.42 -2.89 -20.65
C LEU A 14 -4.70 -3.75 -20.81
N GLY A 15 -5.86 -3.10 -20.93
CA GLY A 15 -7.15 -3.74 -21.10
C GLY A 15 -7.75 -4.45 -19.88
N LYS A 16 -7.11 -4.41 -18.70
CA LYS A 16 -7.60 -5.03 -17.46
C LYS A 16 -7.80 -3.99 -16.37
N PRO A 17 -8.87 -4.08 -15.55
CA PRO A 17 -9.06 -3.17 -14.41
C PRO A 17 -7.86 -3.19 -13.47
N LEU A 18 -7.39 -2.02 -13.01
CA LEU A 18 -6.23 -1.91 -12.12
C LEU A 18 -6.28 -2.87 -10.92
N ILE A 19 -7.44 -2.99 -10.27
CA ILE A 19 -7.62 -3.88 -9.11
C ILE A 19 -7.35 -5.36 -9.45
N SER A 20 -7.53 -5.79 -10.70
CA SER A 20 -7.37 -7.18 -11.11
C SER A 20 -5.93 -7.70 -10.96
N TYR A 21 -4.94 -6.83 -11.14
CA TYR A 21 -3.52 -7.18 -10.95
C TYR A 21 -3.25 -7.56 -9.50
N THR A 22 -3.75 -6.75 -8.56
CA THR A 22 -3.62 -7.03 -7.13
C THR A 22 -4.38 -8.28 -6.71
N ILE A 23 -5.62 -8.47 -7.21
CA ILE A 23 -6.41 -9.67 -6.93
C ILE A 23 -5.65 -10.92 -7.37
N LYS A 24 -5.15 -10.92 -8.61
CA LYS A 24 -4.41 -12.05 -9.17
C LYS A 24 -3.20 -12.43 -8.32
N GLU A 25 -2.40 -11.45 -7.92
CA GLU A 25 -1.20 -11.73 -7.12
C GLU A 25 -1.53 -12.10 -5.66
N SER A 26 -2.59 -11.53 -5.09
CA SER A 26 -3.06 -11.93 -3.75
C SER A 26 -3.57 -13.37 -3.72
N LEU A 27 -4.29 -13.81 -4.74
CA LEU A 27 -4.80 -15.18 -4.84
C LEU A 27 -3.69 -16.22 -5.11
N LYS A 28 -2.52 -15.81 -5.57
CA LYS A 28 -1.33 -16.67 -5.73
C LYS A 28 -0.49 -16.77 -4.46
N SER A 29 -0.72 -15.92 -3.46
CA SER A 29 0.00 -15.97 -2.20
C SER A 29 -0.23 -17.31 -1.51
N LYS A 30 0.83 -17.90 -0.95
CA LYS A 30 0.80 -19.18 -0.24
C LYS A 30 0.57 -19.00 1.26
N LEU A 31 0.61 -17.77 1.75
CA LEU A 31 0.54 -17.44 3.17
C LEU A 31 -0.70 -16.63 3.56
N ILE A 32 -1.57 -16.31 2.60
CA ILE A 32 -2.87 -15.70 2.86
C ILE A 32 -3.92 -16.80 2.99
N ASP A 33 -4.57 -16.88 4.13
CA ASP A 33 -5.65 -17.83 4.38
C ASP A 33 -7.00 -17.31 3.84
N ASP A 34 -7.31 -16.04 4.08
CA ASP A 34 -8.51 -15.37 3.59
C ASP A 34 -8.17 -14.07 2.88
N TYR A 35 -8.61 -13.92 1.64
CA TYR A 35 -8.48 -12.70 0.86
C TYR A 35 -9.87 -12.12 0.52
N ILE A 36 -10.05 -10.85 0.86
CA ILE A 36 -11.29 -10.12 0.55
C ILE A 36 -10.98 -8.74 -0.05
N VAL A 37 -11.95 -8.18 -0.76
CA VAL A 37 -11.95 -6.78 -1.17
C VAL A 37 -13.00 -6.03 -0.39
N SER A 38 -12.57 -4.98 0.34
CA SER A 38 -13.46 -4.05 1.05
C SER A 38 -13.68 -2.80 0.21
N THR A 39 -14.91 -2.57 -0.22
CA THR A 39 -15.33 -1.42 -1.02
C THR A 39 -16.76 -1.00 -0.70
N ASP A 40 -17.07 0.27 -0.85
CA ASP A 40 -18.42 0.84 -0.77
C ASP A 40 -19.11 0.90 -2.15
N SER A 41 -18.38 0.65 -3.22
CA SER A 41 -18.87 0.71 -4.60
C SER A 41 -19.33 -0.65 -5.09
N VAL A 42 -20.61 -0.78 -5.44
CA VAL A 42 -21.18 -1.97 -6.06
C VAL A 42 -20.46 -2.31 -7.39
N LYS A 43 -20.08 -1.27 -8.16
CA LYS A 43 -19.34 -1.45 -9.41
C LYS A 43 -17.98 -2.11 -9.19
N ILE A 44 -17.21 -1.62 -8.20
CA ILE A 44 -15.91 -2.21 -7.84
C ILE A 44 -16.10 -3.62 -7.28
N ALA A 45 -17.10 -3.85 -6.44
CA ALA A 45 -17.42 -5.16 -5.90
C ALA A 45 -17.69 -6.20 -6.99
N ASN A 46 -18.53 -5.85 -7.98
CA ASN A 46 -18.84 -6.74 -9.10
C ASN A 46 -17.62 -7.06 -9.96
N ILE A 47 -16.76 -6.06 -10.23
CA ILE A 47 -15.49 -6.27 -10.93
C ILE A 47 -14.57 -7.18 -10.12
N ALA A 48 -14.38 -6.91 -8.82
CA ALA A 48 -13.52 -7.73 -7.97
C ALA A 48 -13.96 -9.20 -7.94
N LYS A 49 -15.27 -9.46 -7.83
CA LYS A 49 -15.84 -10.82 -7.89
C LYS A 49 -15.55 -11.52 -9.21
N LYS A 50 -15.65 -10.81 -10.36
CA LYS A 50 -15.31 -11.37 -11.70
C LYS A 50 -13.85 -11.84 -11.79
N PHE A 51 -12.93 -11.21 -11.01
CA PHE A 51 -11.52 -11.60 -10.94
C PHE A 51 -11.20 -12.58 -9.79
N GLY A 52 -12.22 -13.14 -9.12
CA GLY A 52 -12.08 -14.19 -8.13
C GLY A 52 -11.95 -13.70 -6.68
N ALA A 53 -12.05 -12.41 -6.41
CA ALA A 53 -12.01 -11.91 -5.04
C ALA A 53 -13.35 -12.13 -4.33
N LYS A 54 -13.29 -12.49 -3.05
CA LYS A 54 -14.46 -12.46 -2.16
C LYS A 54 -14.78 -11.00 -1.78
N VAL A 55 -16.06 -10.62 -1.85
CA VAL A 55 -16.58 -9.33 -1.38
C VAL A 55 -17.76 -9.63 -0.46
N PRO A 56 -17.50 -9.94 0.81
CA PRO A 56 -18.53 -10.44 1.74
C PRO A 56 -19.49 -9.36 2.22
N PHE A 57 -19.12 -8.08 2.06
CA PHE A 57 -19.93 -6.93 2.44
C PHE A 57 -19.65 -5.73 1.51
N LEU A 58 -20.56 -4.76 1.53
CA LEU A 58 -20.26 -3.39 1.09
C LEU A 58 -19.87 -2.56 2.31
N ARG A 59 -18.72 -1.89 2.22
CA ARG A 59 -18.22 -1.07 3.32
C ARG A 59 -19.22 0.06 3.66
N PRO A 60 -19.57 0.24 4.95
CA PRO A 60 -20.51 1.27 5.39
C PRO A 60 -20.09 2.68 4.98
N LYS A 61 -21.07 3.53 4.62
CA LYS A 61 -20.82 4.91 4.16
C LYS A 61 -20.10 5.79 5.19
N ASN A 62 -20.35 5.57 6.48
CA ASN A 62 -19.73 6.34 7.57
C ASN A 62 -18.19 6.17 7.64
N ILE A 63 -17.66 5.04 7.19
CA ILE A 63 -16.21 4.75 7.11
C ILE A 63 -15.68 4.73 5.67
N SER A 64 -16.42 5.33 4.74
CA SER A 64 -16.07 5.42 3.32
C SER A 64 -15.97 6.86 2.82
N LYS A 65 -15.95 7.83 3.74
CA LYS A 65 -15.81 9.26 3.45
C LYS A 65 -14.35 9.61 3.13
N ASP A 66 -14.12 10.79 2.54
CA ASP A 66 -12.77 11.27 2.19
C ASP A 66 -11.83 11.40 3.42
N ASN A 67 -12.39 11.63 4.60
CA ASN A 67 -11.65 11.70 5.87
C ASN A 67 -11.59 10.39 6.64
N SER A 68 -12.19 9.29 6.12
CA SER A 68 -12.10 7.97 6.75
C SER A 68 -10.69 7.41 6.65
N THR A 69 -10.23 6.79 7.72
CA THR A 69 -8.88 6.23 7.77
C THR A 69 -8.84 4.80 7.21
N SER A 70 -7.66 4.36 6.75
CA SER A 70 -7.44 2.95 6.42
C SER A 70 -7.64 2.05 7.63
N VAL A 71 -7.34 2.54 8.84
CA VAL A 71 -7.53 1.80 10.09
C VAL A 71 -9.00 1.44 10.30
N ASP A 72 -9.92 2.37 10.10
CA ASP A 72 -11.36 2.12 10.25
C ASP A 72 -11.84 1.05 9.27
N SER A 73 -11.42 1.16 8.02
CA SER A 73 -11.76 0.19 6.97
C SER A 73 -11.21 -1.21 7.25
N LEU A 74 -9.98 -1.30 7.74
CA LEU A 74 -9.33 -2.56 8.11
C LEU A 74 -10.02 -3.18 9.34
N LYS A 75 -10.27 -2.41 10.40
CA LYS A 75 -10.96 -2.90 11.61
C LYS A 75 -12.35 -3.42 11.29
N HIS A 76 -13.10 -2.73 10.43
CA HIS A 76 -14.40 -3.20 9.97
C HIS A 76 -14.28 -4.56 9.27
N ALA A 77 -13.34 -4.69 8.34
CA ALA A 77 -13.11 -5.93 7.59
C ALA A 77 -12.69 -7.09 8.50
N VAL A 78 -11.78 -6.84 9.45
CA VAL A 78 -11.33 -7.84 10.43
C VAL A 78 -12.48 -8.29 11.32
N ASN A 79 -13.22 -7.35 11.91
CA ASN A 79 -14.37 -7.68 12.79
C ASN A 79 -15.43 -8.50 12.05
N PHE A 80 -15.74 -8.13 10.80
CA PHE A 80 -16.69 -8.88 9.98
C PHE A 80 -16.21 -10.31 9.74
N MET A 81 -14.98 -10.47 9.28
CA MET A 81 -14.45 -11.79 8.96
C MET A 81 -14.26 -12.69 10.18
N GLU A 82 -13.81 -12.14 11.32
CA GLU A 82 -13.66 -12.88 12.57
C GLU A 82 -15.02 -13.36 13.09
N LYS A 83 -16.08 -12.55 12.96
CA LYS A 83 -17.44 -12.94 13.30
C LYS A 83 -17.96 -14.07 12.41
N GLU A 84 -17.73 -13.96 11.10
CA GLU A 84 -18.14 -15.00 10.13
C GLU A 84 -17.39 -16.33 10.32
N LYS A 85 -16.12 -16.27 10.70
CA LYS A 85 -15.26 -17.44 10.82
C LYS A 85 -15.26 -18.08 12.21
N GLY A 86 -15.64 -17.34 13.25
CA GLY A 86 -15.62 -17.81 14.64
C GLY A 86 -14.24 -17.87 15.28
N PHE A 87 -13.20 -17.29 14.66
CA PHE A 87 -11.85 -17.23 15.22
C PHE A 87 -11.19 -15.87 14.94
N LYS A 88 -10.08 -15.58 15.63
CA LYS A 88 -9.28 -14.37 15.45
C LYS A 88 -8.09 -14.66 14.56
N TYR A 89 -7.77 -13.72 13.64
CA TYR A 89 -6.55 -13.79 12.83
C TYR A 89 -5.33 -13.37 13.65
N ASP A 90 -4.16 -13.92 13.35
CA ASP A 90 -2.89 -13.49 13.93
C ASP A 90 -2.34 -12.23 13.25
N PHE A 91 -2.47 -12.18 11.93
CA PHE A 91 -1.90 -11.15 11.08
C PHE A 91 -2.93 -10.60 10.09
N ILE A 92 -2.78 -9.34 9.79
CA ILE A 92 -3.57 -8.64 8.78
C ILE A 92 -2.62 -8.12 7.70
N VAL A 93 -3.00 -8.26 6.43
CA VAL A 93 -2.22 -7.74 5.31
C VAL A 93 -3.09 -6.83 4.47
N GLU A 94 -2.81 -5.53 4.50
CA GLU A 94 -3.40 -4.59 3.57
C GLU A 94 -2.58 -4.55 2.29
N ILE A 95 -3.23 -4.81 1.17
CA ILE A 95 -2.62 -4.88 -0.15
C ILE A 95 -3.29 -3.83 -1.04
N MET A 96 -2.57 -2.74 -1.32
CA MET A 96 -3.13 -1.62 -2.07
C MET A 96 -3.18 -1.92 -3.57
N CYS A 97 -4.32 -1.68 -4.21
CA CYS A 97 -4.46 -1.93 -5.65
C CYS A 97 -3.72 -0.90 -6.53
N THR A 98 -3.35 0.25 -5.98
CA THR A 98 -2.64 1.32 -6.69
C THR A 98 -1.21 0.98 -7.12
N ASN A 99 -0.65 -0.12 -6.62
CA ASN A 99 0.62 -0.67 -7.10
C ASN A 99 0.35 -2.00 -7.83
N PRO A 100 0.24 -2.03 -9.17
CA PRO A 100 -0.05 -3.24 -9.93
C PRO A 100 1.14 -4.18 -10.11
N LEU A 101 2.37 -3.70 -9.87
CA LEU A 101 3.63 -4.40 -10.18
C LEU A 101 4.14 -5.30 -9.05
N LYS A 102 3.50 -5.27 -7.87
CA LYS A 102 3.81 -6.21 -6.81
C LYS A 102 3.44 -7.64 -7.20
N ILE A 103 4.19 -8.59 -6.73
CA ILE A 103 3.97 -10.02 -6.98
C ILE A 103 3.64 -10.77 -5.68
N SER A 104 3.06 -11.95 -5.79
CA SER A 104 2.73 -12.81 -4.64
C SER A 104 3.91 -13.07 -3.70
N LYS A 105 5.12 -13.20 -4.26
CA LYS A 105 6.34 -13.35 -3.47
C LYS A 105 6.63 -12.16 -2.56
N ASP A 106 6.30 -10.93 -2.98
CA ASP A 106 6.47 -9.74 -2.13
C ASP A 106 5.53 -9.81 -0.91
N ILE A 107 4.29 -10.28 -1.14
CA ILE A 107 3.28 -10.46 -0.09
C ILE A 107 3.74 -11.52 0.92
N ASP A 108 4.11 -12.70 0.43
CA ASP A 108 4.59 -13.81 1.25
C ASP A 108 5.87 -13.44 2.02
N SER A 109 6.76 -12.67 1.41
CA SER A 109 7.98 -12.19 2.07
C SER A 109 7.67 -11.22 3.21
N CYS A 110 6.68 -10.33 3.06
CA CYS A 110 6.23 -9.45 4.14
C CYS A 110 5.66 -10.25 5.32
N ILE A 111 4.83 -11.26 5.05
CA ILE A 111 4.23 -12.13 6.08
C ILE A 111 5.32 -12.95 6.79
N THR A 112 6.23 -13.56 6.01
CA THR A 112 7.34 -14.33 6.55
C THR A 112 8.25 -13.48 7.44
N LYS A 113 8.58 -12.27 6.98
CA LYS A 113 9.39 -11.33 7.77
C LYS A 113 8.68 -10.91 9.05
N LEU A 114 7.37 -10.64 9.01
CA LEU A 114 6.55 -10.29 10.17
C LEU A 114 6.62 -11.40 11.23
N LYS A 115 6.38 -12.65 10.82
CA LYS A 115 6.47 -13.84 11.68
C LYS A 115 7.86 -14.00 12.28
N LYS A 116 8.90 -14.01 11.43
CA LYS A 116 10.29 -14.26 11.83
C LYS A 116 10.83 -13.20 12.81
N THR A 117 10.51 -11.94 12.57
CA THR A 117 11.06 -10.83 13.38
C THR A 117 10.20 -10.48 14.59
N LYS A 118 9.00 -11.07 14.70
CA LYS A 118 8.00 -10.74 15.73
C LYS A 118 7.69 -9.23 15.79
N SER A 119 7.93 -8.50 14.68
CA SER A 119 7.68 -7.07 14.57
C SER A 119 6.19 -6.77 14.61
N ASP A 120 5.83 -5.51 14.88
CA ASP A 120 4.42 -5.10 14.93
C ASP A 120 3.85 -4.88 13.54
N SER A 121 4.70 -4.43 12.62
CA SER A 121 4.36 -4.28 11.20
C SER A 121 5.56 -4.41 10.28
N ILE A 122 5.30 -4.83 9.05
CA ILE A 122 6.21 -4.75 7.90
C ILE A 122 5.58 -3.81 6.88
N ILE A 123 6.36 -2.85 6.41
CA ILE A 123 5.92 -1.84 5.45
C ILE A 123 6.77 -1.99 4.18
N ALA A 124 6.12 -2.13 3.04
CA ALA A 124 6.81 -2.08 1.77
C ALA A 124 7.31 -0.65 1.51
N VAL A 125 8.59 -0.53 1.25
CA VAL A 125 9.30 0.72 0.95
C VAL A 125 10.14 0.56 -0.30
N HIS A 126 10.55 1.66 -0.93
CA HIS A 126 11.58 1.65 -1.96
C HIS A 126 12.58 2.79 -1.73
N GLN A 127 13.78 2.61 -2.26
CA GLN A 127 14.84 3.60 -2.14
C GLN A 127 14.54 4.83 -3.00
N LEU A 128 14.79 6.00 -2.43
CA LEU A 128 14.75 7.26 -3.15
C LEU A 128 16.13 7.56 -3.75
N PHE A 129 16.15 7.93 -5.01
CA PHE A 129 17.36 8.37 -5.71
C PHE A 129 17.33 9.88 -5.95
N ASP A 130 16.40 10.36 -6.78
CA ASP A 130 16.37 11.77 -7.19
C ASP A 130 15.63 12.68 -6.19
N HIS A 131 14.64 12.13 -5.47
CA HIS A 131 13.86 12.85 -4.47
C HIS A 131 14.41 12.68 -3.05
N HIS A 132 15.75 12.66 -2.91
CA HIS A 132 16.38 12.51 -1.60
C HIS A 132 16.04 13.71 -0.69
N PRO A 133 15.79 13.50 0.63
CA PRO A 133 15.39 14.57 1.55
C PRO A 133 16.30 15.79 1.59
N ARG A 134 17.60 15.63 1.30
CA ARG A 134 18.56 16.76 1.19
C ARG A 134 18.28 17.66 -0.02
N ARG A 135 17.64 17.13 -1.08
CA ARG A 135 17.31 17.88 -2.30
C ARG A 135 15.90 18.49 -2.27
N ILE A 136 15.10 18.15 -1.26
CA ILE A 136 13.75 18.70 -1.11
C ILE A 136 13.85 20.13 -0.58
N LYS A 137 13.25 21.08 -1.32
CA LYS A 137 13.27 22.50 -1.02
C LYS A 137 11.87 23.00 -0.72
N LYS A 138 11.80 24.15 -0.04
CA LYS A 138 10.58 24.95 0.07
C LYS A 138 10.86 26.36 -0.45
N ILE A 139 9.81 27.04 -0.89
CA ILE A 139 9.89 28.43 -1.35
C ILE A 139 9.36 29.32 -0.25
N VAL A 140 10.16 30.31 0.16
CA VAL A 140 9.80 31.30 1.18
C VAL A 140 10.18 32.67 0.62
N ASN A 141 9.21 33.57 0.40
CA ASN A 141 9.43 34.91 -0.16
C ASN A 141 10.29 34.86 -1.44
N ASP A 142 9.90 34.01 -2.39
CA ASP A 142 10.60 33.78 -3.67
C ASP A 142 12.05 33.32 -3.55
N LYS A 143 12.42 32.74 -2.40
CA LYS A 143 13.75 32.15 -2.15
C LYS A 143 13.65 30.65 -1.94
N ILE A 144 14.59 29.92 -2.53
CA ILE A 144 14.73 28.47 -2.34
C ILE A 144 15.49 28.22 -1.04
N VAL A 145 14.88 27.48 -0.10
CA VAL A 145 15.49 27.08 1.16
C VAL A 145 15.31 25.59 1.40
N ASP A 146 16.19 24.98 2.20
CA ASP A 146 16.07 23.56 2.55
C ASP A 146 14.73 23.28 3.26
N PHE A 147 14.06 22.17 2.86
CA PHE A 147 12.80 21.78 3.48
C PHE A 147 13.02 21.12 4.85
N CYS A 148 13.91 20.13 4.92
CA CYS A 148 14.15 19.35 6.15
C CYS A 148 15.62 19.11 6.45
N LEU A 149 16.43 18.70 5.48
CA LEU A 149 17.84 18.42 5.66
C LEU A 149 18.68 19.38 4.83
N LYS A 150 19.70 19.97 5.46
CA LYS A 150 20.65 20.85 4.76
C LYS A 150 21.34 20.09 3.62
N GLU A 151 21.30 20.66 2.41
CA GLU A 151 22.05 20.15 1.29
C GLU A 151 23.51 20.60 1.38
N LYS A 152 24.44 19.66 1.17
CA LYS A 152 25.81 19.99 0.86
C LYS A 152 25.90 20.25 -0.64
N LEU A 153 26.35 21.43 -1.03
CA LEU A 153 26.46 21.83 -2.43
C LEU A 153 27.34 20.83 -3.21
N GLU A 154 27.07 20.68 -4.50
CA GLU A 154 27.79 19.82 -5.42
C GLU A 154 27.84 18.33 -5.01
N THR A 155 26.86 17.87 -4.22
CA THR A 155 26.77 16.46 -3.84
C THR A 155 26.17 15.65 -4.99
N ARG A 156 26.93 14.66 -5.49
CA ARG A 156 26.44 13.74 -6.51
C ARG A 156 25.35 12.83 -5.97
N ARG A 157 24.43 12.34 -6.81
CA ARG A 157 23.32 11.48 -6.42
C ARG A 157 23.73 10.26 -5.60
N GLN A 158 24.83 9.60 -5.99
CA GLN A 158 25.34 8.42 -5.30
C GLN A 158 25.97 8.70 -3.93
N ASP A 159 26.28 9.97 -3.64
CA ASP A 159 26.93 10.37 -2.39
C ASP A 159 25.93 10.92 -1.35
N LEU A 160 24.63 10.89 -1.69
CA LEU A 160 23.57 11.35 -0.81
C LEU A 160 23.34 10.36 0.36
N LEU A 161 23.69 10.77 1.56
CA LEU A 161 23.57 9.98 2.77
C LEU A 161 22.74 10.73 3.84
N PRO A 162 22.09 9.98 4.77
CA PRO A 162 21.87 8.52 4.76
C PRO A 162 20.98 8.09 3.61
N VAL A 163 21.05 6.83 3.18
CA VAL A 163 20.15 6.29 2.17
C VAL A 163 18.70 6.49 2.60
N ALA A 164 17.90 7.10 1.74
CA ALA A 164 16.51 7.43 2.04
C ALA A 164 15.54 6.45 1.40
N TYR A 165 14.45 6.16 2.10
CA TYR A 165 13.37 5.29 1.64
C TYR A 165 12.04 5.97 1.81
N ILE A 166 11.10 5.67 0.89
CA ILE A 166 9.72 6.10 0.98
C ILE A 166 8.80 4.88 1.04
N ARG A 167 7.66 5.02 1.70
CA ARG A 167 6.61 3.99 1.67
C ARG A 167 6.09 3.84 0.24
N SER A 168 6.10 2.61 -0.26
CA SER A 168 5.67 2.32 -1.64
C SER A 168 4.16 2.38 -1.84
N GLY A 169 3.36 2.50 -0.76
CA GLY A 169 1.90 2.41 -0.87
C GLY A 169 1.40 1.06 -1.39
N SER A 170 2.15 -0.03 -1.18
CA SER A 170 1.88 -1.33 -1.78
C SER A 170 1.37 -2.38 -0.79
N ILE A 171 2.17 -2.73 0.22
CA ILE A 171 1.89 -3.80 1.18
C ILE A 171 2.16 -3.30 2.60
N TYR A 172 1.21 -3.56 3.50
CA TYR A 172 1.32 -3.35 4.94
C TYR A 172 0.90 -4.63 5.64
N ALA A 173 1.85 -5.40 6.16
CA ALA A 173 1.58 -6.59 6.95
C ALA A 173 1.77 -6.27 8.43
N LEU A 174 0.81 -6.59 9.28
CA LEU A 174 0.82 -6.20 10.68
C LEU A 174 0.19 -7.26 11.59
N LYS A 175 0.57 -7.27 12.86
CA LYS A 175 -0.13 -8.04 13.87
C LYS A 175 -1.55 -7.53 14.01
N ARG A 176 -2.49 -8.46 14.18
CA ARG A 176 -3.88 -8.11 14.45
C ARG A 176 -4.04 -7.13 15.62
N ASP A 177 -3.38 -7.42 16.74
CA ASP A 177 -3.54 -6.60 17.97
C ASP A 177 -2.93 -5.19 17.81
N HIS A 178 -1.91 -5.03 16.96
CA HIS A 178 -1.40 -3.72 16.60
C HIS A 178 -2.47 -2.85 15.92
N LEU A 179 -3.29 -3.46 15.04
CA LEU A 179 -4.43 -2.78 14.43
C LEU A 179 -5.58 -2.58 15.42
N MET A 180 -6.01 -3.65 16.07
CA MET A 180 -7.29 -3.67 16.78
C MET A 180 -7.25 -2.93 18.11
N MET A 181 -6.13 -3.05 18.86
CA MET A 181 -5.97 -2.48 20.20
C MET A 181 -5.26 -1.13 20.16
N GLN A 182 -4.24 -0.96 19.30
CA GLN A 182 -3.46 0.27 19.26
C GLN A 182 -3.93 1.26 18.19
N ASN A 183 -4.92 0.90 17.36
CA ASN A 183 -5.41 1.72 16.24
C ASN A 183 -4.30 2.13 15.26
N MET A 184 -3.29 1.29 15.08
CA MET A 184 -2.12 1.58 14.26
C MET A 184 -1.99 0.59 13.11
N ARG A 185 -1.69 1.09 11.94
CA ARG A 185 -1.33 0.29 10.75
C ARG A 185 0.19 0.14 10.63
N TYR A 186 0.91 1.14 11.06
CA TYR A 186 2.39 1.20 11.07
C TYR A 186 2.84 2.31 12.04
N GLY A 187 4.16 2.45 12.22
CA GLY A 187 4.75 3.57 12.95
C GLY A 187 5.14 3.26 14.39
N SER A 188 5.01 2.02 14.86
CA SER A 188 5.60 1.61 16.13
C SER A 188 7.14 1.59 16.02
N ARG A 189 7.83 1.59 17.17
CA ARG A 189 9.29 1.43 17.22
C ARG A 189 9.77 0.08 16.67
N ASN A 190 8.87 -0.92 16.57
CA ASN A 190 9.15 -2.24 16.02
C ASN A 190 8.52 -2.45 14.63
N SER A 191 8.31 -1.39 13.88
CA SER A 191 7.97 -1.46 12.46
C SER A 191 9.22 -1.67 11.61
N ARG A 192 9.17 -2.60 10.64
CA ARG A 192 10.35 -2.94 9.81
C ARG A 192 10.03 -2.80 8.32
N PRO A 193 11.03 -2.48 7.49
CA PRO A 193 10.83 -2.33 6.05
C PRO A 193 10.83 -3.69 5.33
N TYR A 194 10.08 -3.77 4.22
CA TYR A 194 10.32 -4.68 3.12
C TYR A 194 10.71 -3.85 1.90
N ILE A 195 11.92 -4.03 1.38
CA ILE A 195 12.43 -3.20 0.28
C ILE A 195 11.98 -3.79 -1.04
N LEU A 196 11.10 -3.07 -1.75
CA LEU A 196 10.73 -3.38 -3.13
C LEU A 196 11.79 -2.88 -4.09
N PRO A 197 12.09 -3.62 -5.16
CA PRO A 197 12.92 -3.09 -6.23
C PRO A 197 12.17 -1.94 -6.94
N PRO A 198 12.89 -0.93 -7.46
CA PRO A 198 12.28 0.27 -8.03
C PRO A 198 11.24 0.00 -9.13
N ASN A 199 11.50 -0.97 -9.99
CA ASN A 199 10.60 -1.36 -11.08
C ASN A 199 9.28 -2.01 -10.61
N ARG A 200 9.16 -2.40 -9.34
CA ARG A 200 7.91 -2.89 -8.73
C ARG A 200 7.31 -1.93 -7.70
N ALA A 201 7.87 -0.75 -7.55
CA ALA A 201 7.46 0.22 -6.53
C ALA A 201 6.56 1.34 -7.09
N ILE A 202 6.14 1.27 -8.33
CA ILE A 202 5.29 2.29 -8.95
C ILE A 202 3.90 2.28 -8.30
N ASN A 203 3.51 3.43 -7.77
CA ASN A 203 2.17 3.67 -7.22
C ASN A 203 1.43 4.63 -8.16
N ILE A 204 0.27 4.23 -8.63
CA ILE A 204 -0.52 5.02 -9.58
C ILE A 204 -1.29 6.11 -8.83
N ASP A 205 -0.86 7.36 -8.99
CA ASP A 205 -1.51 8.55 -8.47
C ASP A 205 -1.77 9.59 -9.57
N THR A 206 -1.03 9.54 -10.68
CA THR A 206 -1.13 10.44 -11.82
C THR A 206 -1.26 9.67 -13.14
N GLU A 207 -1.58 10.38 -14.24
CA GLU A 207 -1.60 9.80 -15.59
C GLU A 207 -0.20 9.33 -16.04
N ILE A 208 0.85 9.98 -15.59
CA ILE A 208 2.22 9.56 -15.89
C ILE A 208 2.52 8.21 -15.25
N ASP A 209 2.04 7.99 -14.03
CA ASP A 209 2.23 6.70 -13.35
C ASP A 209 1.53 5.57 -14.10
N VAL A 210 0.37 5.85 -14.73
CA VAL A 210 -0.33 4.88 -15.58
C VAL A 210 0.55 4.47 -16.76
N LEU A 211 1.11 5.43 -17.50
CA LEU A 211 2.00 5.16 -18.64
C LEU A 211 3.24 4.36 -18.23
N VAL A 212 3.85 4.72 -17.09
CA VAL A 212 5.00 3.98 -16.54
C VAL A 212 4.60 2.55 -16.17
N ALA A 213 3.47 2.38 -15.48
CA ALA A 213 3.01 1.06 -15.08
C ALA A 213 2.67 0.16 -16.29
N GLU A 214 2.06 0.71 -17.35
CA GLU A 214 1.76 -0.03 -18.59
C GLU A 214 3.01 -0.51 -19.32
N ASN A 215 4.11 0.27 -19.27
CA ASN A 215 5.38 -0.12 -19.88
C ASN A 215 6.17 -1.16 -19.05
N LEU A 216 5.83 -1.34 -17.77
CA LEU A 216 6.51 -2.29 -16.88
C LEU A 216 5.71 -3.60 -16.67
N LEU A 217 4.43 -3.65 -17.05
CA LEU A 217 3.55 -4.82 -16.96
C LEU A 217 3.68 -5.74 -18.17
#